data_a59749981eec3c285a5815d99d648e34
#
_entry.id   a59749981eec3c285a5815d99d648e34
#
_cell.length_a   1.000
_cell.length_b   1.000
_cell.length_c   1.000
_cell.angle_alpha   90.00
_cell.angle_beta   90.00
_cell.angle_gamma   90.00
#
_symmetry.space_group_name_H-M   'P 1'
#
loop_
_entity.id
_entity.type
_entity.pdbx_description
1 polymer ?
#
loop_
_entity_poly.entity_id
_entity_poly.type
_entity_poly.pdbx_seq_one_letter_code
_entity_poly.pdbx_strand_id
1 'polypeptide(L)'
;MPIGALKKGTIYAEIRHNCFMVETTGGFTSRGLTLEARTLMLPSLTQAEAIEIGEIAKAIGMDRTLPIAVEVRLKEWIVFHASLPGSTPENDKWIARKARVTMATGNSTMYERVLAEEQGINWYEEKGLSEDLHAIHGGALALSVTGLGLTGILLISGLPQVQDHLLGVEVIAEFLARKGELS
;
A
#
# COMPACT_ATOMS: atom_id res chain seq x y z
N MET A 1 18.87 -21.99 9.19
CA MET A 1 18.03 -22.50 8.10
C MET A 1 17.70 -21.33 7.20
N PRO A 2 17.99 -21.37 5.90
CA PRO A 2 17.74 -20.25 5.00
C PRO A 2 16.23 -20.12 4.76
N ILE A 3 15.75 -18.89 4.87
CA ILE A 3 14.38 -18.49 4.53
C ILE A 3 14.23 -18.67 3.01
N GLY A 4 13.34 -19.58 2.62
CA GLY A 4 13.12 -19.94 1.22
C GLY A 4 12.73 -18.73 0.38
N ALA A 5 13.38 -18.57 -0.75
CA ALA A 5 13.07 -17.60 -1.77
C ALA A 5 11.60 -17.77 -2.21
N LEU A 6 10.78 -16.78 -1.97
CA LEU A 6 9.42 -16.69 -2.50
C LEU A 6 9.52 -16.60 -4.03
N LYS A 7 9.22 -17.70 -4.71
CA LYS A 7 9.21 -17.75 -6.17
C LYS A 7 8.15 -16.80 -6.72
N LYS A 8 8.54 -15.92 -7.64
CA LYS A 8 7.69 -14.93 -8.34
C LYS A 8 6.33 -15.50 -8.84
N GLY A 9 6.22 -16.81 -9.06
CA GLY A 9 5.00 -17.47 -9.54
C GLY A 9 3.92 -17.74 -8.49
N THR A 10 4.25 -17.78 -7.19
CA THR A 10 3.31 -18.20 -6.15
C THR A 10 2.36 -17.08 -5.75
N ILE A 11 2.83 -15.83 -5.72
CA ILE A 11 2.00 -14.66 -5.41
C ILE A 11 0.94 -14.42 -6.49
N TYR A 12 1.29 -14.64 -7.77
CA TYR A 12 0.37 -14.45 -8.91
C TYR A 12 -0.73 -15.51 -9.02
N ALA A 13 -0.48 -16.74 -8.56
CA ALA A 13 -1.46 -17.82 -8.59
C ALA A 13 -2.59 -17.62 -7.57
N GLU A 14 -2.28 -17.06 -6.38
CA GLU A 14 -3.27 -16.82 -5.33
C GLU A 14 -4.23 -15.67 -5.68
N ILE A 15 -3.78 -14.65 -6.43
CA ILE A 15 -4.64 -13.54 -6.87
C ILE A 15 -5.74 -14.00 -7.86
N ARG A 16 -5.51 -15.05 -8.63
CA ARG A 16 -6.45 -15.50 -9.68
C ARG A 16 -7.50 -16.52 -9.23
N HIS A 17 -7.35 -17.17 -8.08
CA HIS A 17 -8.18 -18.34 -7.72
C HIS A 17 -9.11 -18.15 -6.51
N ASN A 18 -9.12 -17.02 -5.82
CA ASN A 18 -9.98 -16.83 -4.65
C ASN A 18 -11.01 -15.72 -4.82
N CYS A 19 -11.98 -15.94 -5.73
CA CYS A 19 -13.17 -15.07 -5.86
C CYS A 19 -14.29 -15.41 -4.89
N PHE A 20 -14.06 -16.25 -3.86
CA PHE A 20 -15.09 -16.63 -2.89
C PHE A 20 -14.60 -16.38 -1.46
N MET A 21 -15.25 -15.43 -0.77
CA MET A 21 -15.11 -15.17 0.67
C MET A 21 -13.69 -14.78 1.09
N VAL A 22 -13.18 -13.69 0.51
CA VAL A 22 -11.99 -13.04 1.09
C VAL A 22 -12.42 -12.44 2.42
N GLU A 23 -11.87 -12.92 3.52
CA GLU A 23 -11.97 -12.22 4.81
C GLU A 23 -11.62 -10.75 4.57
N THR A 24 -12.28 -9.82 5.26
CA THR A 24 -12.14 -8.37 5.01
C THR A 24 -10.69 -7.88 5.08
N THR A 25 -9.83 -8.64 5.75
CA THR A 25 -8.39 -8.39 5.94
C THR A 25 -7.48 -9.41 5.26
N GLY A 26 -8.02 -10.36 4.47
CA GLY A 26 -7.22 -11.34 3.72
C GLY A 26 -6.34 -12.25 4.56
N GLY A 27 -6.64 -12.43 5.85
CA GLY A 27 -5.83 -13.22 6.78
C GLY A 27 -4.53 -12.53 7.23
N PHE A 28 -4.35 -11.25 6.96
CA PHE A 28 -3.22 -10.50 7.50
C PHE A 28 -3.28 -10.42 9.03
N THR A 29 -2.10 -10.37 9.66
CA THR A 29 -1.92 -10.08 11.08
C THR A 29 -1.09 -8.81 11.26
N SER A 30 -1.31 -8.06 12.34
CA SER A 30 -0.53 -6.86 12.63
C SER A 30 0.96 -7.16 12.73
N ARG A 31 1.32 -8.31 13.29
CA ARG A 31 2.71 -8.80 13.33
C ARG A 31 3.27 -9.05 11.93
N GLY A 32 2.50 -9.69 11.04
CA GLY A 32 2.90 -9.96 9.66
C GLY A 32 3.14 -8.67 8.89
N LEU A 33 2.23 -7.71 9.01
CA LEU A 33 2.33 -6.39 8.38
C LEU A 33 3.49 -5.54 8.95
N THR A 34 3.84 -5.71 10.23
CA THR A 34 5.05 -5.10 10.81
C THR A 34 6.32 -5.67 10.16
N LEU A 35 6.38 -6.98 9.92
CA LEU A 35 7.52 -7.62 9.26
C LEU A 35 7.59 -7.20 7.78
N GLU A 36 6.45 -7.17 7.09
CA GLU A 36 6.35 -6.68 5.71
C GLU A 36 6.89 -5.26 5.59
N ALA A 37 6.43 -4.33 6.45
CA ALA A 37 6.90 -2.95 6.45
C ALA A 37 8.43 -2.83 6.64
N ARG A 38 9.03 -3.70 7.45
CA ARG A 38 10.49 -3.76 7.63
C ARG A 38 11.22 -4.26 6.39
N THR A 39 10.65 -5.21 5.65
CA THR A 39 11.25 -5.72 4.40
C THR A 39 11.13 -4.73 3.25
N LEU A 40 10.20 -3.79 3.34
CA LEU A 40 9.94 -2.75 2.34
C LEU A 40 10.61 -1.40 2.68
N MET A 41 11.49 -1.36 3.68
CA MET A 41 12.27 -0.16 4.02
C MET A 41 13.15 0.27 2.85
N LEU A 42 13.09 1.55 2.52
CA LEU A 42 13.87 2.15 1.44
C LEU A 42 15.24 2.62 1.97
N PRO A 43 16.32 2.50 1.20
CA PRO A 43 17.61 3.09 1.54
C PRO A 43 17.59 4.62 1.41
N SER A 44 16.81 5.13 0.44
CA SER A 44 16.59 6.55 0.18
C SER A 44 15.22 6.77 -0.46
N LEU A 45 14.75 8.02 -0.50
CA LEU A 45 13.57 8.41 -1.27
C LEU A 45 13.72 9.86 -1.74
N THR A 46 14.22 10.03 -2.94
CA THR A 46 14.26 11.30 -3.66
C THR A 46 12.95 11.53 -4.41
N GLN A 47 12.73 12.76 -4.92
CA GLN A 47 11.58 13.04 -5.80
C GLN A 47 11.59 12.14 -7.05
N ALA A 48 12.74 11.94 -7.68
CA ALA A 48 12.85 11.09 -8.86
C ALA A 48 12.49 9.63 -8.55
N GLU A 49 12.92 9.10 -7.40
CA GLU A 49 12.59 7.75 -6.94
C GLU A 49 11.10 7.61 -6.59
N ALA A 50 10.50 8.64 -6.00
CA ALA A 50 9.06 8.66 -5.74
C ALA A 50 8.24 8.64 -7.04
N ILE A 51 8.67 9.37 -8.06
CA ILE A 51 8.07 9.34 -9.40
C ILE A 51 8.26 7.95 -10.03
N GLU A 52 9.44 7.34 -9.93
CA GLU A 52 9.72 5.98 -10.43
C GLU A 52 8.78 4.94 -9.82
N ILE A 53 8.54 5.00 -8.50
CA ILE A 53 7.56 4.14 -7.80
C ILE A 53 6.17 4.30 -8.41
N GLY A 54 5.74 5.53 -8.68
CA GLY A 54 4.47 5.82 -9.33
C GLY A 54 4.39 5.27 -10.75
N GLU A 55 5.43 5.39 -11.55
CA GLU A 55 5.48 4.84 -12.90
C GLU A 55 5.48 3.30 -12.90
N ILE A 56 6.10 2.64 -11.92
CA ILE A 56 6.02 1.18 -11.75
C ILE A 56 4.57 0.78 -11.48
N ALA A 57 3.89 1.45 -10.54
CA ALA A 57 2.49 1.17 -10.22
C ALA A 57 1.57 1.36 -11.45
N LYS A 58 1.76 2.44 -12.18
CA LYS A 58 1.02 2.75 -13.41
C LYS A 58 1.27 1.67 -14.48
N ALA A 59 2.53 1.27 -14.70
CA ALA A 59 2.89 0.26 -15.68
C ALA A 59 2.22 -1.08 -15.38
N ILE A 60 2.27 -1.55 -14.12
CA ILE A 60 1.60 -2.77 -13.69
C ILE A 60 0.09 -2.66 -13.86
N GLY A 61 -0.50 -1.53 -13.48
CA GLY A 61 -1.94 -1.28 -13.62
C GLY A 61 -2.40 -1.30 -15.08
N MET A 62 -1.65 -0.68 -15.97
CA MET A 62 -1.94 -0.68 -17.42
C MET A 62 -1.79 -2.08 -18.04
N ASP A 63 -0.69 -2.79 -17.73
CA ASP A 63 -0.46 -4.15 -18.23
C ASP A 63 -1.58 -5.12 -17.85
N ARG A 64 -2.09 -4.98 -16.62
CA ARG A 64 -3.18 -5.83 -16.10
C ARG A 64 -4.58 -5.26 -16.32
N THR A 65 -4.70 -4.12 -16.96
CA THR A 65 -5.98 -3.43 -17.19
C THR A 65 -6.76 -3.22 -15.87
N LEU A 66 -6.07 -2.73 -14.83
CA LEU A 66 -6.67 -2.48 -13.52
C LEU A 66 -7.34 -1.10 -13.47
N PRO A 67 -8.59 -1.00 -12.97
CA PRO A 67 -9.31 0.27 -12.90
C PRO A 67 -8.91 1.08 -11.64
N ILE A 68 -7.64 1.43 -11.53
CA ILE A 68 -7.07 2.04 -10.32
C ILE A 68 -6.65 3.50 -10.53
N ALA A 69 -6.70 4.27 -9.46
CA ALA A 69 -5.94 5.51 -9.32
C ALA A 69 -4.71 5.23 -8.44
N VAL A 70 -3.59 5.83 -8.82
CA VAL A 70 -2.30 5.74 -8.13
C VAL A 70 -1.80 7.13 -7.79
N GLU A 71 -1.28 7.32 -6.59
CA GLU A 71 -0.65 8.57 -6.18
C GLU A 71 0.59 8.28 -5.33
N VAL A 72 1.64 9.09 -5.51
CA VAL A 72 2.81 9.07 -4.63
C VAL A 72 3.01 10.47 -4.06
N ARG A 73 3.21 10.53 -2.75
CA ARG A 73 3.48 11.77 -2.02
C ARG A 73 4.84 11.73 -1.33
N LEU A 74 5.51 12.87 -1.30
CA LEU A 74 6.57 13.16 -0.35
C LEU A 74 5.97 14.03 0.76
N LYS A 75 5.66 13.44 1.91
CA LYS A 75 4.80 14.02 2.94
C LYS A 75 3.44 14.42 2.34
N GLU A 76 3.10 15.70 2.34
CA GLU A 76 1.83 16.20 1.78
C GLU A 76 1.93 16.57 0.28
N TRP A 77 3.14 16.63 -0.28
CA TRP A 77 3.36 17.00 -1.66
C TRP A 77 3.13 15.84 -2.62
N ILE A 78 2.13 15.96 -3.49
CA ILE A 78 1.86 14.99 -4.55
C ILE A 78 2.93 15.16 -5.64
N VAL A 79 3.76 14.14 -5.82
CA VAL A 79 4.83 14.13 -6.84
C VAL A 79 4.49 13.25 -8.03
N PHE A 80 3.51 12.36 -7.88
CA PHE A 80 2.98 11.52 -8.95
C PHE A 80 1.48 11.28 -8.74
N HIS A 81 0.71 11.35 -9.83
CA HIS A 81 -0.69 10.93 -9.83
C HIS A 81 -1.08 10.39 -11.21
N ALA A 82 -1.83 9.29 -11.25
CA ALA A 82 -2.37 8.71 -12.46
C ALA A 82 -3.70 8.01 -12.18
N SER A 83 -4.75 8.40 -12.91
CA SER A 83 -6.03 7.71 -12.95
C SER A 83 -6.08 6.83 -14.19
N LEU A 84 -6.08 5.50 -14.02
CA LEU A 84 -6.07 4.55 -15.12
C LEU A 84 -7.49 4.32 -15.68
N PRO A 85 -7.62 3.81 -16.92
CA PRO A 85 -8.92 3.52 -17.52
C PRO A 85 -9.79 2.65 -16.60
N GLY A 86 -11.03 3.08 -16.38
CA GLY A 86 -11.97 2.41 -15.49
C GLY A 86 -11.96 2.92 -14.04
N SER A 87 -10.96 3.70 -13.62
CA SER A 87 -11.02 4.45 -12.37
C SER A 87 -12.00 5.62 -12.47
N THR A 88 -12.41 6.14 -11.32
CA THR A 88 -13.37 7.23 -11.22
C THR A 88 -12.89 8.29 -10.22
N PRO A 89 -13.45 9.51 -10.20
CA PRO A 89 -13.13 10.51 -9.18
C PRO A 89 -13.34 10.05 -7.74
N GLU A 90 -14.14 9.01 -7.52
CA GLU A 90 -14.32 8.41 -6.18
C GLU A 90 -13.04 7.76 -5.67
N ASN A 91 -12.21 7.20 -6.57
CA ASN A 91 -10.91 6.64 -6.19
C ASN A 91 -9.98 7.70 -5.58
N ASP A 92 -10.02 8.93 -6.10
CA ASP A 92 -9.22 10.05 -5.58
C ASP A 92 -9.67 10.45 -4.17
N LYS A 93 -10.98 10.42 -3.89
CA LYS A 93 -11.49 10.65 -2.53
C LYS A 93 -11.01 9.58 -1.55
N TRP A 94 -11.00 8.31 -1.97
CA TRP A 94 -10.42 7.23 -1.17
C TRP A 94 -8.93 7.43 -0.93
N ILE A 95 -8.16 7.79 -1.96
CA ILE A 95 -6.73 8.13 -1.85
C ILE A 95 -6.51 9.21 -0.80
N ALA A 96 -7.27 10.31 -0.86
CA ALA A 96 -7.14 11.41 0.09
C ALA A 96 -7.43 10.99 1.54
N ARG A 97 -8.43 10.13 1.76
CA ARG A 97 -8.80 9.60 3.09
C ARG A 97 -7.75 8.61 3.62
N LYS A 98 -7.25 7.73 2.77
CA LYS A 98 -6.18 6.77 3.11
C LYS A 98 -4.86 7.49 3.44
N ALA A 99 -4.51 8.53 2.66
CA ALA A 99 -3.30 9.32 2.89
C ALA A 99 -3.26 9.94 4.29
N ARG A 100 -4.40 10.49 4.77
CA ARG A 100 -4.48 11.08 6.11
C ARG A 100 -4.20 10.07 7.22
N VAL A 101 -4.66 8.83 7.07
CA VAL A 101 -4.37 7.76 8.04
C VAL A 101 -2.87 7.48 8.11
N THR A 102 -2.23 7.22 6.96
CA THR A 102 -0.79 6.93 6.93
C THR A 102 0.05 8.12 7.40
N MET A 103 -0.34 9.36 7.07
CA MET A 103 0.32 10.55 7.61
C MET A 103 0.18 10.68 9.12
N ALA A 104 -0.97 10.34 9.68
CA ALA A 104 -1.23 10.45 11.12
C ALA A 104 -0.54 9.35 11.94
N THR A 105 -0.37 8.16 11.37
CA THR A 105 0.08 6.97 12.11
C THR A 105 1.50 6.50 11.75
N GLY A 106 1.98 6.83 10.57
CA GLY A 106 3.24 6.30 10.01
C GLY A 106 3.14 4.86 9.50
N ASN A 107 1.95 4.24 9.55
CA ASN A 107 1.70 2.86 9.18
C ASN A 107 0.92 2.75 7.87
N SER A 108 0.90 1.56 7.26
CA SER A 108 -0.04 1.27 6.18
C SER A 108 -1.48 1.26 6.71
N THR A 109 -2.43 1.63 5.85
CA THR A 109 -3.85 1.56 6.22
C THR A 109 -4.32 0.14 6.51
N MET A 110 -3.74 -0.87 5.84
CA MET A 110 -4.03 -2.28 6.15
C MET A 110 -3.58 -2.65 7.56
N TYR A 111 -2.41 -2.19 8.01
CA TYR A 111 -1.95 -2.41 9.38
C TYR A 111 -2.92 -1.82 10.41
N GLU A 112 -3.34 -0.57 10.22
CA GLU A 112 -4.28 0.10 11.12
C GLU A 112 -5.63 -0.64 11.18
N ARG A 113 -6.10 -1.14 10.04
CA ARG A 113 -7.32 -1.94 9.95
C ARG A 113 -7.20 -3.24 10.72
N VAL A 114 -6.16 -4.02 10.44
CA VAL A 114 -5.93 -5.34 11.06
C VAL A 114 -5.73 -5.20 12.56
N LEU A 115 -4.94 -4.22 13.00
CA LEU A 115 -4.70 -3.98 14.43
C LEU A 115 -6.00 -3.64 15.16
N ALA A 116 -6.86 -2.80 14.59
CA ALA A 116 -8.14 -2.46 15.17
C ALA A 116 -9.08 -3.68 15.28
N GLU A 117 -9.10 -4.53 14.24
CA GLU A 117 -9.89 -5.77 14.25
C GLU A 117 -9.35 -6.78 15.29
N GLU A 118 -8.03 -6.97 15.39
CA GLU A 118 -7.39 -7.82 16.40
C GLU A 118 -7.69 -7.37 17.83
N GLN A 119 -7.79 -6.06 18.04
CA GLN A 119 -8.07 -5.46 19.35
C GLN A 119 -9.57 -5.34 19.64
N GLY A 120 -10.44 -5.54 18.64
CA GLY A 120 -11.88 -5.38 18.77
C GLY A 120 -12.31 -3.93 19.07
N ILE A 121 -11.59 -2.93 18.55
CA ILE A 121 -11.85 -1.50 18.78
C ILE A 121 -12.39 -0.81 17.52
N ASN A 122 -13.12 0.29 17.73
CA ASN A 122 -13.41 1.23 16.68
C ASN A 122 -12.21 2.18 16.52
N TRP A 123 -11.48 2.02 15.44
CA TRP A 123 -10.26 2.79 15.17
C TRP A 123 -10.50 4.31 15.19
N TYR A 124 -11.62 4.76 14.63
CA TYR A 124 -11.92 6.19 14.52
C TYR A 124 -12.18 6.82 15.88
N GLU A 125 -12.93 6.13 16.74
CA GLU A 125 -13.17 6.56 18.11
C GLU A 125 -11.90 6.57 18.95
N GLU A 126 -11.10 5.49 18.85
CA GLU A 126 -9.84 5.37 19.59
C GLU A 126 -8.84 6.47 19.22
N LYS A 127 -8.75 6.82 17.93
CA LYS A 127 -7.85 7.88 17.45
C LYS A 127 -8.44 9.28 17.54
N GLY A 128 -9.74 9.42 17.81
CA GLY A 128 -10.43 10.71 17.77
C GLY A 128 -10.44 11.35 16.37
N LEU A 129 -10.47 10.53 15.32
CA LEU A 129 -10.42 10.96 13.92
C LEU A 129 -11.74 10.67 13.22
N SER A 130 -12.20 11.60 12.35
CA SER A 130 -13.45 11.43 11.62
C SER A 130 -13.31 10.37 10.53
N GLU A 131 -14.27 9.43 10.48
CA GLU A 131 -14.40 8.46 9.41
C GLU A 131 -14.65 9.11 8.05
N ASP A 132 -15.34 10.24 7.98
CA ASP A 132 -15.58 10.96 6.72
C ASP A 132 -14.27 11.42 6.05
N LEU A 133 -13.26 11.76 6.85
CA LEU A 133 -11.97 12.28 6.40
C LEU A 133 -10.85 11.23 6.36
N HIS A 134 -11.02 10.10 7.01
CA HIS A 134 -10.00 9.06 7.15
C HIS A 134 -10.55 7.70 6.68
N ALA A 135 -9.69 6.85 6.13
CA ALA A 135 -10.06 5.49 5.75
C ALA A 135 -8.94 4.51 6.05
N ILE A 136 -9.21 3.54 6.93
CA ILE A 136 -8.28 2.44 7.23
C ILE A 136 -8.39 1.26 6.26
N HIS A 137 -9.00 1.47 5.08
CA HIS A 137 -9.03 0.47 4.02
C HIS A 137 -7.64 0.36 3.36
N GLY A 138 -7.20 -0.86 3.07
CA GLY A 138 -5.91 -1.12 2.45
C GLY A 138 -5.67 -0.32 1.17
N GLY A 139 -4.38 -0.08 0.85
CA GLY A 139 -3.96 0.62 -0.36
C GLY A 139 -3.16 1.91 -0.12
N ALA A 140 -2.93 2.33 1.15
CA ALA A 140 -1.88 3.29 1.46
C ALA A 140 -0.73 2.58 2.16
N LEU A 141 0.47 2.71 1.61
CA LEU A 141 1.70 2.13 2.15
C LEU A 141 2.69 3.24 2.50
N ALA A 142 3.25 3.16 3.69
CA ALA A 142 4.28 4.08 4.14
C ALA A 142 5.59 3.82 3.36
N LEU A 143 6.11 4.83 2.67
CA LEU A 143 7.45 4.82 2.10
C LEU A 143 8.42 5.32 3.16
N SER A 144 8.91 4.39 3.97
CA SER A 144 9.81 4.69 5.08
C SER A 144 11.26 4.47 4.68
N VAL A 145 12.11 5.45 5.00
CA VAL A 145 13.54 5.41 4.73
C VAL A 145 14.29 5.01 5.99
N THR A 146 15.28 4.14 5.85
CA THR A 146 16.13 3.69 6.95
C THR A 146 16.77 4.87 7.67
N GLY A 147 16.53 4.96 8.98
CA GLY A 147 17.03 6.05 9.83
C GLY A 147 16.24 7.37 9.77
N LEU A 148 15.29 7.53 8.83
CA LEU A 148 14.47 8.73 8.69
C LEU A 148 12.98 8.49 9.00
N GLY A 149 12.51 7.24 8.91
CA GLY A 149 11.09 6.91 9.09
C GLY A 149 10.23 7.31 7.89
N LEU A 150 8.97 7.65 8.13
CA LEU A 150 8.01 8.02 7.09
C LEU A 150 8.49 9.23 6.28
N THR A 151 8.80 9.01 5.02
CA THR A 151 9.31 10.04 4.08
C THR A 151 8.32 10.30 2.95
N GLY A 152 7.57 9.27 2.55
CA GLY A 152 6.55 9.37 1.50
C GLY A 152 5.43 8.36 1.70
N ILE A 153 4.47 8.36 0.79
CA ILE A 153 3.32 7.43 0.78
C ILE A 153 3.05 7.00 -0.65
N LEU A 154 2.90 5.70 -0.87
CA LEU A 154 2.29 5.14 -2.07
C LEU A 154 0.81 4.87 -1.80
N LEU A 155 -0.05 5.31 -2.69
CA LEU A 155 -1.50 5.24 -2.58
C LEU A 155 -2.09 4.56 -3.81
N ILE A 156 -2.92 3.55 -3.60
CA ILE A 156 -3.63 2.82 -4.65
C ILE A 156 -5.10 2.69 -4.24
N SER A 157 -6.01 2.92 -5.18
CA SER A 157 -7.44 2.79 -4.97
C SER A 157 -8.16 2.36 -6.23
N GLY A 158 -8.98 1.32 -6.15
CA GLY A 158 -9.81 0.84 -7.25
C GLY A 158 -10.10 -0.64 -7.21
N LEU A 159 -9.37 -1.40 -6.39
CA LEU A 159 -9.57 -2.83 -6.16
C LEU A 159 -10.15 -3.07 -4.75
N PRO A 160 -10.56 -4.31 -4.43
CA PRO A 160 -10.78 -4.69 -3.04
C PRO A 160 -9.54 -4.36 -2.18
N GLN A 161 -9.76 -3.89 -0.94
CA GLN A 161 -8.71 -3.33 -0.10
C GLN A 161 -7.45 -4.21 0.06
N VAL A 162 -7.62 -5.52 0.10
CA VAL A 162 -6.51 -6.48 0.18
C VAL A 162 -5.67 -6.43 -1.10
N GLN A 163 -6.33 -6.33 -2.26
CA GLN A 163 -5.65 -6.27 -3.55
C GLN A 163 -4.95 -4.92 -3.78
N ASP A 164 -5.57 -3.80 -3.34
CA ASP A 164 -4.92 -2.48 -3.34
C ASP A 164 -3.62 -2.53 -2.50
N HIS A 165 -3.67 -3.17 -1.33
CA HIS A 165 -2.50 -3.32 -0.45
C HIS A 165 -1.42 -4.19 -1.09
N LEU A 166 -1.77 -5.38 -1.57
CA LEU A 166 -0.84 -6.32 -2.20
C LEU A 166 -0.17 -5.74 -3.45
N LEU A 167 -0.92 -4.97 -4.25
CA LEU A 167 -0.35 -4.26 -5.39
C LEU A 167 0.69 -3.22 -4.95
N GLY A 168 0.41 -2.48 -3.87
CA GLY A 168 1.37 -1.55 -3.29
C GLY A 168 2.65 -2.23 -2.80
N VAL A 169 2.52 -3.39 -2.13
CA VAL A 169 3.67 -4.22 -1.72
C VAL A 169 4.49 -4.66 -2.93
N GLU A 170 3.83 -5.14 -3.98
CA GLU A 170 4.49 -5.56 -5.23
C GLU A 170 5.27 -4.40 -5.88
N VAL A 171 4.67 -3.22 -5.94
CA VAL A 171 5.29 -2.02 -6.52
C VAL A 171 6.57 -1.65 -5.78
N ILE A 172 6.53 -1.60 -4.44
CA ILE A 172 7.71 -1.26 -3.63
C ILE A 172 8.78 -2.35 -3.76
N ALA A 173 8.39 -3.62 -3.75
CA ALA A 173 9.31 -4.73 -3.93
C ALA A 173 10.00 -4.71 -5.31
N GLU A 174 9.26 -4.39 -6.38
CA GLU A 174 9.83 -4.23 -7.73
C GLU A 174 10.81 -3.06 -7.78
N PHE A 175 10.46 -1.91 -7.15
CA PHE A 175 11.37 -0.78 -7.05
C PHE A 175 12.68 -1.16 -6.34
N LEU A 176 12.60 -1.82 -5.19
CA LEU A 176 13.77 -2.27 -4.43
C LEU A 176 14.61 -3.30 -5.22
N ALA A 177 13.97 -4.21 -5.95
CA ALA A 177 14.65 -5.17 -6.80
C ALA A 177 15.45 -4.48 -7.93
N ARG A 178 14.90 -3.42 -8.53
CA ARG A 178 15.61 -2.61 -9.54
C ARG A 178 16.81 -1.88 -8.98
N LYS A 179 16.78 -1.51 -7.70
CA LYS A 179 17.90 -0.89 -6.99
C LYS A 179 18.96 -1.90 -6.51
N GLY A 180 18.70 -3.20 -6.65
CA GLY A 180 19.58 -4.26 -6.15
C GLY A 180 19.49 -4.50 -4.63
N GLU A 181 18.47 -3.99 -3.98
CA GLU A 181 18.26 -4.08 -2.53
C GLU A 181 17.47 -5.34 -2.10
N LEU A 182 16.82 -6.01 -3.06
CA LEU A 182 16.14 -7.30 -2.87
C LEU A 182 16.80 -8.34 -3.77
N SER A 183 17.57 -9.24 -3.20
CA SER A 183 18.19 -10.40 -3.86
C SER A 183 17.59 -11.73 -3.37
#